data_d23269a17ec81d5897c43b2588af11ea
#
_entry.id   d23269a17ec81d5897c43b2588af11ea
#
_cell.length_a   1.000
_cell.length_b   1.000
_cell.length_c   1.000
_cell.angle_alpha   90.00
_cell.angle_beta   90.00
_cell.angle_gamma   90.00
#
_symmetry.space_group_name_H-M   'P 1'
#
loop_
_entity.id
_entity.type
_entity.pdbx_description
1 polymer ?
#
loop_
_entity_poly.entity_id
_entity_poly.type
_entity_poly.pdbx_seq_one_letter_code
_entity_poly.pdbx_strand_id
1 'polypeptide(L)'
;MEANETERRYLDELLVAMRSPCIETLFPGGLSEVFAREFRATLLIHHYFLKAPLATSSFEAAYVRAAQAAGHDVEVAPDGGRFWDVRIDGLKVSLKSTGAAGLKNHTLHVSKLCEASWIQDMRGAAQREERTKALFKEYTNTVDGIVQLRFFRKRAFYELVRIPGAILRQVAEVPRSEFAPDGPSIGIPVGKNPPDFTLKLDRSDAKITLANINKDVCEVLGSWQLDSSTELNAPPPTDA
;
A
#
# COMPACT_ATOMS: atom_id res chain seq x y z
N MET A 1 -0.23 10.46 -39.72
CA MET A 1 0.53 9.16 -39.67
C MET A 1 -0.52 8.06 -39.46
N GLU A 2 -0.68 7.15 -40.39
CA GLU A 2 -1.61 6.03 -40.22
C GLU A 2 -0.90 4.89 -39.45
N ALA A 3 -1.64 4.28 -38.52
CA ALA A 3 -1.12 3.15 -37.75
C ALA A 3 -0.88 1.92 -38.65
N ASN A 4 0.24 1.23 -38.50
CA ASN A 4 0.52 -0.03 -39.17
C ASN A 4 -0.34 -1.17 -38.58
N GLU A 5 -0.29 -2.37 -39.18
CA GLU A 5 -1.11 -3.51 -38.76
C GLU A 5 -0.85 -3.93 -37.31
N THR A 6 0.41 -3.96 -36.87
CA THR A 6 0.79 -4.29 -35.49
C THR A 6 0.27 -3.26 -34.51
N GLU A 7 0.39 -1.97 -34.82
CA GLU A 7 -0.12 -0.87 -33.97
C GLU A 7 -1.64 -0.93 -33.86
N ARG A 8 -2.36 -1.19 -34.96
CA ARG A 8 -3.83 -1.34 -34.93
C ARG A 8 -4.25 -2.50 -34.04
N ARG A 9 -3.60 -3.66 -34.15
CA ARG A 9 -3.90 -4.82 -33.31
C ARG A 9 -3.70 -4.49 -31.82
N TYR A 10 -2.58 -3.87 -31.43
CA TYR A 10 -2.35 -3.47 -30.03
C TYR A 10 -3.38 -2.45 -29.54
N LEU A 11 -3.75 -1.50 -30.37
CA LEU A 11 -4.78 -0.51 -30.01
C LEU A 11 -6.14 -1.19 -29.79
N ASP A 12 -6.53 -2.14 -30.64
CA ASP A 12 -7.77 -2.88 -30.49
C ASP A 12 -7.78 -3.74 -29.23
N GLU A 13 -6.69 -4.45 -28.94
CA GLU A 13 -6.53 -5.25 -27.73
C GLU A 13 -6.59 -4.37 -26.45
N LEU A 14 -5.97 -3.20 -26.46
CA LEU A 14 -6.04 -2.22 -25.37
C LEU A 14 -7.46 -1.70 -25.16
N LEU A 15 -8.18 -1.37 -26.24
CA LEU A 15 -9.56 -0.91 -26.17
C LEU A 15 -10.48 -2.01 -25.61
N VAL A 16 -10.27 -3.26 -26.00
CA VAL A 16 -11.01 -4.42 -25.46
C VAL A 16 -10.72 -4.53 -23.95
N ALA A 17 -9.46 -4.44 -23.53
CA ALA A 17 -9.09 -4.50 -22.13
C ALA A 17 -9.76 -3.39 -21.31
N MET A 18 -9.71 -2.15 -21.78
CA MET A 18 -10.29 -0.99 -21.08
C MET A 18 -11.83 -1.04 -20.99
N ARG A 19 -12.49 -1.80 -21.86
CA ARG A 19 -13.95 -2.00 -21.89
C ARG A 19 -14.39 -3.28 -21.20
N SER A 20 -13.44 -4.07 -20.69
CA SER A 20 -13.75 -5.33 -20.02
C SER A 20 -14.57 -5.11 -18.74
N PRO A 21 -15.40 -6.08 -18.35
CA PRO A 21 -16.26 -5.96 -17.19
C PRO A 21 -15.50 -5.65 -15.90
N CYS A 22 -15.98 -4.66 -15.15
CA CYS A 22 -15.46 -4.26 -13.87
C CYS A 22 -16.60 -3.70 -13.02
N ILE A 23 -16.79 -4.24 -11.83
CA ILE A 23 -17.70 -3.66 -10.84
C ILE A 23 -16.88 -2.76 -9.92
N GLU A 24 -17.11 -1.46 -10.02
CA GLU A 24 -16.45 -0.44 -9.22
C GLU A 24 -17.34 -0.01 -8.07
N THR A 25 -16.75 0.13 -6.88
CA THR A 25 -17.41 0.72 -5.71
C THR A 25 -16.52 1.81 -5.14
N LEU A 26 -17.06 3.03 -5.09
CA LEU A 26 -16.41 4.19 -4.47
C LEU A 26 -17.04 4.46 -3.11
N PHE A 27 -16.22 4.89 -2.14
CA PHE A 27 -16.68 5.16 -0.78
C PHE A 27 -16.72 6.67 -0.52
N PRO A 28 -17.67 7.15 0.28
CA PRO A 28 -17.80 8.58 0.60
C PRO A 28 -16.51 9.14 1.19
N GLY A 29 -16.09 10.31 0.68
CA GLY A 29 -14.82 10.95 1.09
C GLY A 29 -13.54 10.28 0.55
N GLY A 30 -13.69 9.23 -0.29
CA GLY A 30 -12.58 8.53 -0.92
C GLY A 30 -12.08 9.21 -2.21
N LEU A 31 -12.25 8.52 -3.33
CA LEU A 31 -11.75 8.96 -4.64
C LEU A 31 -12.78 9.80 -5.39
N SER A 32 -12.33 10.80 -6.15
CA SER A 32 -13.18 11.47 -7.13
C SER A 32 -13.48 10.52 -8.31
N GLU A 33 -14.61 10.74 -9.01
CA GLU A 33 -14.99 9.95 -10.19
C GLU A 33 -13.93 10.00 -11.29
N VAL A 34 -13.25 11.14 -11.45
CA VAL A 34 -12.18 11.30 -12.45
C VAL A 34 -10.99 10.43 -12.07
N PHE A 35 -10.54 10.50 -10.81
CA PHE A 35 -9.47 9.65 -10.30
C PHE A 35 -9.81 8.16 -10.51
N ALA A 36 -10.99 7.75 -10.06
CA ALA A 36 -11.41 6.35 -10.13
C ALA A 36 -11.44 5.83 -11.58
N ARG A 37 -11.95 6.63 -12.52
CA ARG A 37 -11.99 6.28 -13.95
C ARG A 37 -10.58 6.07 -14.53
N GLU A 38 -9.65 7.01 -14.26
CA GLU A 38 -8.27 6.92 -14.74
C GLU A 38 -7.52 5.74 -14.11
N PHE A 39 -7.69 5.55 -12.80
CA PHE A 39 -7.09 4.43 -12.09
C PHE A 39 -7.63 3.09 -12.59
N ARG A 40 -8.96 2.96 -12.75
CA ARG A 40 -9.61 1.78 -13.32
C ARG A 40 -9.06 1.44 -14.71
N ALA A 41 -8.90 2.43 -15.59
CA ALA A 41 -8.38 2.19 -16.94
C ALA A 41 -7.01 1.52 -16.91
N THR A 42 -6.09 2.02 -16.07
CA THR A 42 -4.76 1.41 -15.89
C THR A 42 -4.86 0.00 -15.31
N LEU A 43 -5.74 -0.19 -14.31
CA LEU A 43 -5.97 -1.49 -13.67
C LEU A 43 -6.48 -2.53 -14.67
N LEU A 44 -7.44 -2.16 -15.55
CA LEU A 44 -7.98 -3.03 -16.60
C LEU A 44 -6.92 -3.39 -17.64
N ILE A 45 -6.07 -2.44 -18.04
CA ILE A 45 -4.94 -2.70 -18.95
C ILE A 45 -4.00 -3.73 -18.32
N HIS A 46 -3.62 -3.55 -17.06
CA HIS A 46 -2.76 -4.52 -16.38
C HIS A 46 -3.39 -5.90 -16.30
N HIS A 47 -4.65 -5.98 -15.92
CA HIS A 47 -5.33 -7.25 -15.72
C HIS A 47 -5.62 -7.99 -17.04
N TYR A 48 -6.21 -7.32 -18.01
CA TYR A 48 -6.72 -7.99 -19.24
C TYR A 48 -5.74 -7.97 -20.40
N PHE A 49 -4.90 -6.95 -20.53
CA PHE A 49 -3.94 -6.85 -21.63
C PHE A 49 -2.55 -7.38 -21.22
N LEU A 50 -1.96 -6.87 -20.14
CA LEU A 50 -0.64 -7.31 -19.69
C LEU A 50 -0.67 -8.67 -18.96
N LYS A 51 -1.84 -9.14 -18.54
CA LYS A 51 -2.02 -10.34 -17.72
C LYS A 51 -1.17 -10.33 -16.45
N ALA A 52 -1.01 -9.16 -15.85
CA ALA A 52 -0.19 -8.94 -14.67
C ALA A 52 -0.96 -8.12 -13.62
N PRO A 53 -0.74 -8.34 -12.32
CA PRO A 53 -1.34 -7.49 -11.30
C PRO A 53 -0.76 -6.08 -11.36
N LEU A 54 -1.60 -5.08 -11.09
CA LEU A 54 -1.12 -3.72 -10.86
C LEU A 54 -0.43 -3.68 -9.48
N ALA A 55 0.87 -3.46 -9.44
CA ALA A 55 1.67 -3.55 -8.21
C ALA A 55 2.94 -2.70 -8.28
N THR A 56 3.54 -2.41 -7.12
CA THR A 56 4.81 -1.68 -7.00
C THR A 56 4.87 -0.40 -7.86
N SER A 57 5.91 -0.22 -8.64
CA SER A 57 6.11 0.99 -9.46
C SER A 57 4.97 1.25 -10.46
N SER A 58 4.33 0.22 -11.00
CA SER A 58 3.16 0.42 -11.87
C SER A 58 1.94 0.95 -11.11
N PHE A 59 1.76 0.54 -9.85
CA PHE A 59 0.73 1.11 -8.98
C PHE A 59 1.04 2.58 -8.66
N GLU A 60 2.28 2.91 -8.31
CA GLU A 60 2.69 4.29 -8.02
C GLU A 60 2.44 5.20 -9.24
N ALA A 61 2.87 4.77 -10.43
CA ALA A 61 2.62 5.51 -11.67
C ALA A 61 1.13 5.68 -11.97
N ALA A 62 0.31 4.63 -11.76
CA ALA A 62 -1.13 4.69 -11.94
C ALA A 62 -1.80 5.66 -10.97
N TYR A 63 -1.37 5.66 -9.71
CA TYR A 63 -1.89 6.53 -8.65
C TYR A 63 -1.58 8.00 -8.95
N VAL A 64 -0.32 8.31 -9.29
CA VAL A 64 0.15 9.64 -9.68
C VAL A 64 -0.65 10.15 -10.89
N ARG A 65 -0.74 9.35 -11.96
CA ARG A 65 -1.48 9.71 -13.16
C ARG A 65 -2.95 10.00 -12.88
N ALA A 66 -3.60 9.17 -12.08
CA ALA A 66 -5.01 9.36 -11.73
C ALA A 66 -5.23 10.63 -10.91
N ALA A 67 -4.33 10.94 -9.96
CA ALA A 67 -4.37 12.17 -9.18
C ALA A 67 -4.19 13.41 -10.07
N GLN A 68 -3.23 13.39 -10.99
CA GLN A 68 -3.00 14.48 -11.95
C GLN A 68 -4.22 14.70 -12.86
N ALA A 69 -4.80 13.63 -13.39
CA ALA A 69 -5.99 13.69 -14.23
C ALA A 69 -7.20 14.25 -13.46
N ALA A 70 -7.27 14.00 -12.16
CA ALA A 70 -8.30 14.55 -11.27
C ALA A 70 -8.06 16.04 -10.90
N GLY A 71 -6.96 16.64 -11.35
CA GLY A 71 -6.64 18.04 -11.13
C GLY A 71 -5.93 18.35 -9.80
N HIS A 72 -5.43 17.32 -9.11
CA HIS A 72 -4.65 17.50 -7.88
C HIS A 72 -3.25 18.06 -8.17
N ASP A 73 -2.70 18.82 -7.23
CA ASP A 73 -1.27 19.18 -7.21
C ASP A 73 -0.47 17.96 -6.76
N VAL A 74 0.39 17.43 -7.64
CA VAL A 74 1.10 16.17 -7.41
C VAL A 74 2.61 16.36 -7.55
N GLU A 75 3.34 15.99 -6.50
CA GLU A 75 4.80 15.91 -6.48
C GLU A 75 5.23 14.48 -6.14
N VAL A 76 6.11 13.91 -6.95
CA VAL A 76 6.73 12.60 -6.67
C VAL A 76 7.97 12.82 -5.81
N ALA A 77 8.20 11.95 -4.84
CA ALA A 77 9.39 12.03 -3.99
C ALA A 77 10.66 11.95 -4.84
N PRO A 78 11.69 12.71 -4.51
CA PRO A 78 12.98 12.60 -5.19
C PRO A 78 13.62 11.22 -4.93
N ASP A 79 14.49 10.79 -5.83
CA ASP A 79 15.25 9.54 -5.65
C ASP A 79 15.98 9.55 -4.30
N GLY A 80 15.83 8.47 -3.54
CA GLY A 80 16.34 8.39 -2.18
C GLY A 80 15.52 9.13 -1.12
N GLY A 81 14.37 9.68 -1.50
CA GLY A 81 13.41 10.27 -0.58
C GLY A 81 13.01 9.28 0.50
N ARG A 82 12.93 9.75 1.77
CA ARG A 82 12.66 8.88 2.91
C ARG A 82 11.19 8.97 3.30
N PHE A 83 10.53 7.81 3.45
CA PHE A 83 9.22 7.57 4.00
C PHE A 83 8.00 7.85 3.10
N TRP A 84 7.99 8.87 2.26
CA TRP A 84 6.87 9.17 1.39
C TRP A 84 7.22 8.95 -0.09
N ASP A 85 6.22 8.62 -0.87
CA ASP A 85 6.38 8.32 -2.30
C ASP A 85 5.75 9.43 -3.17
N VAL A 86 4.65 10.04 -2.70
CA VAL A 86 3.94 11.11 -3.41
C VAL A 86 3.35 12.14 -2.43
N ARG A 87 3.36 13.42 -2.85
CA ARG A 87 2.62 14.50 -2.19
C ARG A 87 1.44 14.90 -3.07
N ILE A 88 0.23 14.92 -2.51
CA ILE A 88 -0.99 15.32 -3.21
C ILE A 88 -1.68 16.40 -2.40
N ASP A 89 -1.87 17.58 -3.01
CA ASP A 89 -2.46 18.77 -2.35
C ASP A 89 -1.81 19.08 -0.99
N GLY A 90 -0.49 18.91 -0.91
CA GLY A 90 0.30 19.14 0.29
C GLY A 90 0.40 17.93 1.24
N LEU A 91 -0.44 16.90 1.13
CA LEU A 91 -0.39 15.69 1.94
C LEU A 91 0.64 14.69 1.40
N LYS A 92 1.57 14.27 2.23
CA LYS A 92 2.60 13.28 1.90
C LYS A 92 2.13 11.87 2.21
N VAL A 93 2.16 11.00 1.20
CA VAL A 93 1.61 9.64 1.27
C VAL A 93 2.69 8.63 0.91
N SER A 94 2.76 7.54 1.69
CA SER A 94 3.51 6.35 1.30
C SER A 94 2.61 5.38 0.55
N LEU A 95 3.05 4.91 -0.62
CA LEU A 95 2.32 3.99 -1.47
C LEU A 95 2.83 2.56 -1.26
N LYS A 96 1.93 1.63 -1.01
CA LYS A 96 2.26 0.22 -0.81
C LYS A 96 1.30 -0.65 -1.62
N SER A 97 1.79 -1.75 -2.16
CA SER A 97 0.93 -2.73 -2.81
C SER A 97 1.18 -4.12 -2.25
N THR A 98 0.16 -4.96 -2.25
CA THR A 98 0.29 -6.35 -1.86
C THR A 98 -0.67 -7.24 -2.64
N GLY A 99 -0.17 -8.41 -3.06
CA GLY A 99 -0.93 -9.47 -3.71
C GLY A 99 -0.65 -10.83 -3.07
N ALA A 100 -0.25 -10.85 -1.79
CA ALA A 100 0.08 -12.07 -1.06
C ALA A 100 -1.11 -13.06 -1.04
N ALA A 101 -0.81 -14.36 -1.10
CA ALA A 101 -1.83 -15.41 -1.20
C ALA A 101 -2.79 -15.47 0.02
N GLY A 102 -2.34 -14.99 1.18
CA GLY A 102 -3.05 -15.07 2.46
C GLY A 102 -3.73 -13.77 2.90
N LEU A 103 -4.05 -12.84 1.99
CA LEU A 103 -4.72 -11.61 2.35
C LEU A 103 -6.05 -11.85 3.07
N LYS A 104 -6.22 -11.20 4.22
CA LYS A 104 -7.44 -11.25 5.02
C LYS A 104 -8.33 -10.05 4.73
N ASN A 105 -9.65 -10.22 4.82
CA ASN A 105 -10.60 -9.13 4.55
C ASN A 105 -10.59 -8.03 5.62
N HIS A 106 -10.38 -8.42 6.89
CA HIS A 106 -10.56 -7.53 8.05
C HIS A 106 -9.26 -6.97 8.62
N THR A 107 -8.12 -7.40 8.10
CA THR A 107 -6.82 -6.89 8.53
C THR A 107 -5.92 -6.56 7.34
N LEU A 108 -5.09 -5.52 7.50
CA LEU A 108 -4.06 -5.17 6.56
C LEU A 108 -2.67 -5.58 7.09
N HIS A 109 -1.73 -5.64 6.15
CA HIS A 109 -0.33 -5.95 6.45
C HIS A 109 0.57 -5.10 5.56
N VAL A 110 1.51 -4.37 6.17
CA VAL A 110 2.57 -3.65 5.47
C VAL A 110 3.87 -4.34 5.83
N SER A 111 4.39 -5.18 4.93
CA SER A 111 5.54 -6.05 5.18
C SER A 111 6.86 -5.31 5.38
N LYS A 112 6.96 -4.11 4.79
CA LYS A 112 8.10 -3.21 4.98
C LYS A 112 7.59 -1.77 5.05
N LEU A 113 7.48 -1.24 6.28
CA LEU A 113 7.22 0.18 6.47
C LEU A 113 8.45 0.99 6.09
N CYS A 114 9.59 0.61 6.66
CA CYS A 114 10.91 1.19 6.38
C CYS A 114 12.02 0.23 6.82
N GLU A 115 13.24 0.53 6.37
CA GLU A 115 14.45 -0.10 6.88
C GLU A 115 14.84 0.48 8.24
N ALA A 116 15.41 -0.39 9.08
CA ALA A 116 15.81 -0.06 10.42
C ALA A 116 17.01 -0.94 10.86
N SER A 117 18.17 -0.72 10.25
CA SER A 117 19.41 -1.51 10.50
C SER A 117 19.78 -1.60 11.97
N TRP A 118 19.48 -0.57 12.75
CA TRP A 118 19.73 -0.52 14.18
C TRP A 118 19.03 -1.65 14.99
N ILE A 119 17.95 -2.25 14.44
CA ILE A 119 17.24 -3.36 15.12
C ILE A 119 18.16 -4.56 15.34
N GLN A 120 19.11 -4.79 14.45
CA GLN A 120 20.04 -5.93 14.54
C GLN A 120 20.93 -5.86 15.77
N ASP A 121 21.28 -4.65 16.21
CA ASP A 121 22.22 -4.41 17.31
C ASP A 121 21.54 -4.19 18.66
N MET A 122 20.22 -3.88 18.69
CA MET A 122 19.48 -3.59 19.91
C MET A 122 19.21 -4.85 20.75
N ARG A 123 19.70 -4.87 21.99
CA ARG A 123 19.48 -5.99 22.93
C ARG A 123 18.56 -5.63 24.08
N GLY A 124 18.54 -4.38 24.52
CA GLY A 124 17.75 -3.93 25.67
C GLY A 124 16.41 -3.31 25.32
N ALA A 125 15.39 -3.53 26.16
CA ALA A 125 14.04 -2.94 26.00
C ALA A 125 14.06 -1.40 25.90
N ALA A 126 14.89 -0.73 26.70
CA ALA A 126 14.98 0.73 26.71
C ALA A 126 15.47 1.28 25.36
N GLN A 127 16.49 0.65 24.78
CA GLN A 127 17.03 1.07 23.48
C GLN A 127 16.02 0.79 22.35
N ARG A 128 15.32 -0.35 22.37
CA ARG A 128 14.26 -0.67 21.40
C ARG A 128 13.14 0.34 21.47
N GLU A 129 12.65 0.66 22.67
CA GLU A 129 11.62 1.67 22.88
C GLU A 129 12.04 3.03 22.32
N GLU A 130 13.19 3.54 22.76
CA GLU A 130 13.70 4.85 22.36
C GLU A 130 13.83 4.99 20.85
N ARG A 131 14.52 4.04 20.20
CA ARG A 131 14.74 4.07 18.74
C ARG A 131 13.45 3.92 17.93
N THR A 132 12.57 3.03 18.39
CA THR A 132 11.27 2.83 17.72
C THR A 132 10.41 4.08 17.82
N LYS A 133 10.27 4.66 19.02
CA LYS A 133 9.48 5.89 19.21
C LYS A 133 10.07 7.08 18.44
N ALA A 134 11.40 7.21 18.41
CA ALA A 134 12.06 8.25 17.62
C ALA A 134 11.79 8.08 16.12
N LEU A 135 11.90 6.86 15.59
CA LEU A 135 11.60 6.56 14.19
C LEU A 135 10.13 6.86 13.83
N PHE A 136 9.18 6.44 14.67
CA PHE A 136 7.76 6.69 14.40
C PHE A 136 7.40 8.16 14.53
N LYS A 137 8.03 8.91 15.41
CA LYS A 137 7.90 10.36 15.47
C LYS A 137 8.40 11.02 14.19
N GLU A 138 9.57 10.63 13.69
CA GLU A 138 10.12 11.11 12.42
C GLU A 138 9.18 10.76 11.26
N TYR A 139 8.75 9.48 11.18
CA TYR A 139 7.85 8.99 10.14
C TYR A 139 6.53 9.78 10.11
N THR A 140 5.84 9.89 11.26
CA THR A 140 4.52 10.55 11.34
C THR A 140 4.57 12.07 11.26
N ASN A 141 5.73 12.68 11.40
CA ASN A 141 5.95 14.09 11.10
C ASN A 141 6.21 14.33 9.60
N THR A 142 6.56 13.26 8.86
CA THR A 142 6.89 13.35 7.43
C THR A 142 5.77 12.81 6.55
N VAL A 143 4.99 11.82 7.02
CA VAL A 143 3.98 11.10 6.25
C VAL A 143 2.61 11.25 6.89
N ASP A 144 1.63 11.70 6.12
CA ASP A 144 0.25 11.88 6.58
C ASP A 144 -0.56 10.58 6.59
N GLY A 145 -0.11 9.57 5.82
CA GLY A 145 -0.75 8.26 5.76
C GLY A 145 -0.09 7.32 4.75
N ILE A 146 -0.56 6.08 4.77
CA ILE A 146 -0.16 5.05 3.81
C ILE A 146 -1.37 4.72 2.95
N VAL A 147 -1.22 4.67 1.64
CA VAL A 147 -2.25 4.14 0.73
C VAL A 147 -1.77 2.79 0.22
N GLN A 148 -2.55 1.76 0.51
CA GLN A 148 -2.23 0.39 0.12
C GLN A 148 -3.20 -0.12 -0.93
N LEU A 149 -2.67 -0.58 -2.09
CA LEU A 149 -3.41 -1.36 -3.07
C LEU A 149 -3.30 -2.85 -2.70
N ARG A 150 -4.44 -3.50 -2.49
CA ARG A 150 -4.56 -4.91 -2.11
C ARG A 150 -5.16 -5.69 -3.26
N PHE A 151 -4.50 -6.73 -3.70
CA PHE A 151 -4.99 -7.61 -4.75
C PHE A 151 -5.32 -9.00 -4.23
N PHE A 152 -6.59 -9.34 -4.15
CA PHE A 152 -7.10 -10.67 -3.78
C PHE A 152 -7.16 -11.56 -5.01
N ARG A 153 -6.04 -12.20 -5.33
CA ARG A 153 -5.84 -12.95 -6.58
C ARG A 153 -6.98 -13.93 -6.91
N LYS A 154 -7.39 -14.77 -5.96
CA LYS A 154 -8.45 -15.79 -6.17
C LYS A 154 -9.80 -15.22 -6.58
N ARG A 155 -10.05 -13.96 -6.26
CA ARG A 155 -11.30 -13.27 -6.56
C ARG A 155 -11.15 -12.24 -7.67
N ALA A 156 -9.95 -12.03 -8.19
CA ALA A 156 -9.62 -10.91 -9.08
C ALA A 156 -10.16 -9.57 -8.54
N PHE A 157 -9.99 -9.34 -7.24
CA PHE A 157 -10.55 -8.18 -6.53
C PHE A 157 -9.44 -7.27 -6.03
N TYR A 158 -9.53 -6.01 -6.40
CA TYR A 158 -8.64 -4.96 -5.93
C TYR A 158 -9.36 -4.07 -4.92
N GLU A 159 -8.63 -3.65 -3.91
CA GLU A 159 -9.11 -2.72 -2.90
C GLU A 159 -8.02 -1.70 -2.58
N LEU A 160 -8.38 -0.43 -2.59
CA LEU A 160 -7.50 0.68 -2.23
C LEU A 160 -7.90 1.17 -0.85
N VAL A 161 -6.95 1.13 0.10
CA VAL A 161 -7.20 1.47 1.51
C VAL A 161 -6.18 2.50 1.98
N ARG A 162 -6.65 3.52 2.68
CA ARG A 162 -5.82 4.49 3.38
C ARG A 162 -5.69 4.10 4.84
N ILE A 163 -4.45 3.99 5.31
CA ILE A 163 -4.08 3.83 6.71
C ILE A 163 -3.70 5.22 7.24
N PRO A 164 -4.50 5.85 8.10
CA PRO A 164 -4.22 7.20 8.57
C PRO A 164 -2.93 7.26 9.42
N GLY A 165 -2.11 8.28 9.22
CA GLY A 165 -0.90 8.48 10.04
C GLY A 165 -1.21 8.64 11.54
N ALA A 166 -2.44 9.04 11.87
CA ALA A 166 -2.89 9.17 13.27
C ALA A 166 -2.78 7.87 14.06
N ILE A 167 -3.07 6.70 13.45
CA ILE A 167 -2.96 5.41 14.16
C ILE A 167 -1.50 5.05 14.45
N LEU A 168 -0.56 5.48 13.61
CA LEU A 168 0.87 5.21 13.79
C LEU A 168 1.47 6.05 14.92
N ARG A 169 0.88 7.22 15.22
CA ARG A 169 1.31 8.06 16.34
C ARG A 169 1.11 7.39 17.71
N GLN A 170 0.20 6.42 17.80
CA GLN A 170 -0.05 5.65 19.02
C GLN A 170 1.17 4.85 19.51
N VAL A 171 2.17 4.62 18.65
CA VAL A 171 3.45 3.99 19.05
C VAL A 171 4.14 4.78 20.16
N ALA A 172 3.93 6.09 20.23
CA ALA A 172 4.46 6.93 21.32
C ALA A 172 3.97 6.52 22.72
N GLU A 173 2.73 5.99 22.79
CA GLU A 173 2.07 5.61 24.04
C GLU A 173 2.38 4.18 24.50
N VAL A 174 3.07 3.38 23.66
CA VAL A 174 3.38 1.99 23.99
C VAL A 174 4.31 1.93 25.20
N PRO A 175 3.98 1.17 26.26
CA PRO A 175 4.81 1.07 27.45
C PRO A 175 6.09 0.24 27.19
N ARG A 176 7.16 0.52 27.93
CA ARG A 176 8.45 -0.16 27.79
C ARG A 176 8.36 -1.68 27.93
N SER A 177 7.44 -2.18 28.75
CA SER A 177 7.22 -3.60 28.95
C SER A 177 6.95 -4.37 27.65
N GLU A 178 6.28 -3.72 26.67
CA GLU A 178 6.00 -4.33 25.37
C GLU A 178 7.25 -4.46 24.49
N PHE A 179 8.31 -3.73 24.80
CA PHE A 179 9.62 -3.83 24.15
C PHE A 179 10.57 -4.81 24.84
N ALA A 180 10.14 -5.44 25.93
CA ALA A 180 10.97 -6.36 26.71
C ALA A 180 11.28 -7.69 26.01
N PRO A 181 10.35 -8.32 25.23
CA PRO A 181 10.62 -9.56 24.54
C PRO A 181 11.86 -9.45 23.65
N ASP A 182 12.63 -10.52 23.57
CA ASP A 182 13.81 -10.63 22.71
C ASP A 182 13.65 -11.81 21.75
N GLY A 183 14.16 -11.66 20.52
CA GLY A 183 14.03 -12.69 19.51
C GLY A 183 14.33 -12.17 18.10
N PRO A 184 14.26 -13.05 17.10
CA PRO A 184 14.48 -12.67 15.69
C PRO A 184 13.41 -11.72 15.15
N SER A 185 12.18 -11.80 15.68
CA SER A 185 11.09 -10.89 15.38
C SER A 185 10.30 -10.60 16.66
N ILE A 186 10.13 -9.33 17.00
CA ILE A 186 9.43 -8.87 18.20
C ILE A 186 8.13 -8.22 17.78
N GLY A 187 7.00 -8.77 18.24
CA GLY A 187 5.67 -8.22 18.01
C GLY A 187 5.20 -7.36 19.18
N ILE A 188 4.85 -6.12 18.92
CA ILE A 188 4.46 -5.11 19.90
C ILE A 188 3.03 -4.68 19.58
N PRO A 189 2.05 -4.93 20.45
CA PRO A 189 0.66 -4.47 20.25
C PRO A 189 0.59 -2.96 20.39
N VAL A 190 -0.14 -2.30 19.49
CA VAL A 190 -0.32 -0.84 19.48
C VAL A 190 -1.80 -0.53 19.42
N GLY A 191 -2.22 0.45 20.23
CA GLY A 191 -3.62 0.85 20.35
C GLY A 191 -4.30 0.25 21.57
N LYS A 192 -5.63 0.22 21.55
CA LYS A 192 -6.47 -0.29 22.63
C LYS A 192 -6.51 -1.83 22.62
N ASN A 193 -7.34 -2.40 23.46
CA ASN A 193 -7.62 -3.84 23.43
C ASN A 193 -9.00 -4.08 22.79
N PRO A 194 -9.10 -4.79 21.65
CA PRO A 194 -8.02 -5.37 20.86
C PRO A 194 -7.11 -4.29 20.22
N PRO A 195 -5.82 -4.60 19.94
CA PRO A 195 -4.90 -3.63 19.37
C PRO A 195 -5.30 -3.23 17.94
N ASP A 196 -5.05 -1.97 17.59
CA ASP A 196 -5.29 -1.46 16.25
C ASP A 196 -4.34 -2.10 15.23
N PHE A 197 -3.12 -2.42 15.67
CA PHE A 197 -2.16 -3.18 14.87
C PHE A 197 -1.05 -3.79 15.75
N THR A 198 -0.26 -4.67 15.14
CA THR A 198 0.98 -5.21 15.74
C THR A 198 2.18 -4.63 14.99
N LEU A 199 2.98 -3.85 15.69
CA LEU A 199 4.28 -3.43 15.20
C LEU A 199 5.27 -4.58 15.34
N LYS A 200 6.00 -4.93 14.26
CA LYS A 200 7.06 -5.96 14.32
C LYS A 200 8.42 -5.33 14.07
N LEU A 201 9.34 -5.62 14.94
CA LEU A 201 10.77 -5.34 14.78
C LEU A 201 11.42 -6.63 14.27
N ASP A 202 11.75 -6.66 12.98
CA ASP A 202 12.33 -7.83 12.33
C ASP A 202 13.85 -7.66 12.24
N ARG A 203 14.59 -8.46 13.03
CA ARG A 203 16.05 -8.42 13.07
C ARG A 203 16.68 -9.03 11.84
N SER A 204 16.12 -10.12 11.31
CA SER A 204 16.70 -10.83 10.17
C SER A 204 16.78 -9.93 8.94
N ASP A 205 15.72 -9.16 8.71
CA ASP A 205 15.58 -8.31 7.53
C ASP A 205 15.85 -6.82 7.83
N ALA A 206 16.23 -6.48 9.09
CA ALA A 206 16.48 -5.10 9.51
C ALA A 206 15.35 -4.13 9.14
N LYS A 207 14.09 -4.57 9.29
CA LYS A 207 12.91 -3.82 8.86
C LYS A 207 11.84 -3.68 9.93
N ILE A 208 11.00 -2.68 9.76
CA ILE A 208 9.76 -2.47 10.50
C ILE A 208 8.60 -2.98 9.66
N THR A 209 7.74 -3.82 10.26
CA THR A 209 6.52 -4.35 9.66
C THR A 209 5.30 -3.90 10.47
N LEU A 210 4.20 -3.55 9.81
CA LEU A 210 2.90 -3.35 10.44
C LEU A 210 2.02 -4.55 10.12
N ALA A 211 1.74 -5.37 11.11
CA ALA A 211 0.95 -6.58 10.95
C ALA A 211 -0.43 -6.44 11.62
N ASN A 212 -1.40 -7.19 11.10
CA ASN A 212 -2.74 -7.27 11.67
C ASN A 212 -3.40 -5.89 11.92
N ILE A 213 -3.17 -4.93 11.01
CA ILE A 213 -3.81 -3.62 11.11
C ILE A 213 -5.31 -3.85 11.00
N ASN A 214 -6.09 -3.48 12.02
CA ASN A 214 -7.53 -3.56 11.99
C ASN A 214 -8.08 -2.66 10.88
N LYS A 215 -8.84 -3.23 9.95
CA LYS A 215 -9.38 -2.46 8.83
C LYS A 215 -10.38 -1.39 9.26
N ASP A 216 -11.04 -1.56 10.40
CA ASP A 216 -12.02 -0.61 10.91
C ASP A 216 -11.41 0.74 11.32
N VAL A 217 -10.09 0.80 11.56
CA VAL A 217 -9.36 2.07 11.79
C VAL A 217 -8.78 2.66 10.51
N CYS A 218 -9.08 2.07 9.35
CA CYS A 218 -8.62 2.49 8.03
C CYS A 218 -9.80 3.02 7.21
N GLU A 219 -9.47 3.70 6.11
CA GLU A 219 -10.44 4.23 5.16
C GLU A 219 -10.39 3.45 3.86
N VAL A 220 -11.45 2.77 3.47
CA VAL A 220 -11.54 2.17 2.13
C VAL A 220 -11.88 3.27 1.14
N LEU A 221 -11.00 3.50 0.17
CA LEU A 221 -11.16 4.56 -0.82
C LEU A 221 -11.95 4.09 -2.05
N GLY A 222 -11.72 2.86 -2.49
CA GLY A 222 -12.38 2.26 -3.64
C GLY A 222 -12.07 0.78 -3.77
N SER A 223 -12.88 0.09 -4.55
CA SER A 223 -12.66 -1.31 -4.88
C SER A 223 -13.12 -1.65 -6.30
N TRP A 224 -12.47 -2.65 -6.90
CA TRP A 224 -12.72 -3.10 -8.27
C TRP A 224 -12.77 -4.62 -8.32
N GLN A 225 -13.93 -5.17 -8.70
CA GLN A 225 -14.13 -6.58 -8.95
C GLN A 225 -13.99 -6.85 -10.44
N LEU A 226 -13.02 -7.66 -10.82
CA LEU A 226 -12.75 -8.08 -12.20
C LEU A 226 -13.16 -9.54 -12.43
N ASP A 227 -13.01 -10.01 -13.67
CA ASP A 227 -13.26 -11.40 -13.99
C ASP A 227 -12.13 -12.31 -13.46
N SER A 228 -12.49 -13.22 -12.57
CA SER A 228 -11.56 -14.15 -11.93
C SER A 228 -11.11 -15.31 -12.86
N SER A 229 -11.73 -15.48 -14.02
CA SER A 229 -11.32 -16.47 -15.01
C SER A 229 -10.05 -16.06 -15.80
N THR A 230 -9.67 -14.77 -15.71
CA THR A 230 -8.46 -14.28 -16.39
C THR A 230 -7.20 -14.82 -15.71
N GLU A 231 -6.41 -15.61 -16.43
CA GLU A 231 -5.11 -16.08 -15.95
C GLU A 231 -4.08 -14.92 -15.98
N LEU A 232 -3.38 -14.72 -14.86
CA LEU A 232 -2.32 -13.74 -14.76
C LEU A 232 -0.95 -14.41 -14.90
N ASN A 233 -0.10 -13.84 -15.76
CA ASN A 233 1.23 -14.38 -16.06
C ASN A 233 2.26 -14.13 -14.95
N ALA A 234 2.13 -13.02 -14.22
CA ALA A 234 3.07 -12.66 -13.17
C ALA A 234 2.66 -13.24 -11.81
N PRO A 235 3.61 -13.74 -11.00
CA PRO A 235 3.34 -14.06 -9.61
C PRO A 235 2.93 -12.78 -8.86
N PRO A 236 2.24 -12.89 -7.70
CA PRO A 236 2.03 -11.73 -6.84
C PRO A 236 3.39 -11.13 -6.48
N PRO A 237 3.46 -9.80 -6.28
CA PRO A 237 4.69 -9.20 -5.77
C PRO A 237 5.06 -9.91 -4.47
N THR A 238 6.26 -10.45 -4.45
CA THR A 238 6.87 -10.94 -3.21
C THR A 238 7.23 -9.70 -2.42
N ASP A 239 6.63 -9.56 -1.26
CA ASP A 239 7.03 -8.55 -0.29
C ASP A 239 8.51 -8.78 0.03
N ALA A 240 9.38 -7.93 -0.49
CA ALA A 240 10.80 -7.89 -0.16
C ALA A 240 11.03 -7.12 1.13
#